data_f5fe40248683e5ae5424eef3c7148463
#
_entry.id   f5fe40248683e5ae5424eef3c7148463
#
_cell.length_a   1.000
_cell.length_b   1.000
_cell.length_c   1.000
_cell.angle_alpha   90.00
_cell.angle_beta   90.00
_cell.angle_gamma   90.00
#
_symmetry.space_group_name_H-M   'P 1'
#
loop_
_entity.id
_entity.type
_entity.pdbx_description
1 polymer ?
#
loop_
_entity_poly.entity_id
_entity_poly.type
_entity_poly.pdbx_seq_one_letter_code
_entity_poly.pdbx_strand_id
1 'polypeptide(L)'
;LPIYHGTSDDTLKKGAGHLEGTSLPVGGPRTHSVITAHRGLAEATMFTNLNKVGVGDRFTIEVMGEVLTYEVRETRVVSPEDTRFLQTQDDRDLVTLVTCTPLGINTHRILVTAERITPTPQSDIDAARQASQIGFPWWAVIFAVGFSVIALFFWRSGYMIPPKKKEEDIEGEADGDEL
;
A
#
# COMPACT_ATOMS: atom_id res chain seq x y z
N LEU A 1 -0.20 5.19 -2.02
CA LEU A 1 -0.65 4.55 -3.25
C LEU A 1 0.48 4.62 -4.29
N PRO A 2 1.01 3.48 -4.82
CA PRO A 2 2.04 3.50 -5.85
C PRO A 2 1.53 4.09 -7.16
N ILE A 3 2.39 4.82 -7.86
CA ILE A 3 2.12 5.41 -9.18
C ILE A 3 2.97 4.66 -10.21
N TYR A 4 2.31 4.07 -11.20
CA TYR A 4 2.94 3.35 -12.31
C TYR A 4 2.85 4.18 -13.59
N HIS A 5 3.69 3.88 -14.57
CA HIS A 5 3.59 4.49 -15.88
C HIS A 5 2.51 3.80 -16.72
N GLY A 6 1.69 4.59 -17.43
CA GLY A 6 0.57 4.10 -18.24
C GLY A 6 -0.72 3.94 -17.47
N THR A 7 -1.82 3.79 -18.21
CA THR A 7 -3.19 3.75 -17.69
C THR A 7 -3.96 2.51 -18.16
N SER A 8 -3.24 1.42 -18.45
CA SER A 8 -3.88 0.13 -18.78
C SER A 8 -4.67 -0.43 -17.59
N ASP A 9 -5.65 -1.27 -17.86
CA ASP A 9 -6.43 -1.92 -16.80
C ASP A 9 -5.56 -2.68 -15.80
N ASP A 10 -4.48 -3.33 -16.27
CA ASP A 10 -3.54 -4.04 -15.41
C ASP A 10 -2.73 -3.10 -14.52
N THR A 11 -2.40 -1.91 -15.00
CA THR A 11 -1.74 -0.85 -14.23
C THR A 11 -2.69 -0.32 -13.15
N LEU A 12 -3.91 0.03 -13.53
CA LEU A 12 -4.89 0.64 -12.64
C LEU A 12 -5.43 -0.32 -11.56
N LYS A 13 -5.36 -1.63 -11.77
CA LYS A 13 -5.62 -2.63 -10.71
C LYS A 13 -4.55 -2.65 -9.63
N LYS A 14 -3.31 -2.28 -9.95
CA LYS A 14 -2.17 -2.31 -9.02
C LYS A 14 -2.03 -1.01 -8.22
N GLY A 15 -2.47 0.11 -8.77
CA GLY A 15 -2.32 1.42 -8.16
C GLY A 15 -2.83 2.55 -9.02
N ALA A 16 -2.24 3.73 -8.87
CA ALA A 16 -2.48 4.86 -9.77
C ALA A 16 -1.62 4.74 -11.02
N GLY A 17 -2.13 5.24 -12.14
CA GLY A 17 -1.44 5.27 -13.42
C GLY A 17 -1.11 6.70 -13.82
N HIS A 18 0.11 6.95 -14.25
CA HIS A 18 0.51 8.20 -14.90
C HIS A 18 0.04 8.17 -16.36
N LEU A 19 -0.70 9.20 -16.78
CA LEU A 19 -1.21 9.29 -18.14
C LEU A 19 -0.07 9.59 -19.12
N GLU A 20 0.12 8.70 -20.07
CA GLU A 20 1.11 8.88 -21.14
C GLU A 20 0.87 10.16 -21.92
N GLY A 21 1.96 10.83 -22.34
CA GLY A 21 1.89 12.11 -23.05
C GLY A 21 1.79 13.33 -22.14
N THR A 22 1.64 13.15 -20.81
CA THR A 22 1.75 14.22 -19.82
C THR A 22 3.13 14.23 -19.16
N SER A 23 3.46 15.29 -18.40
CA SER A 23 4.75 15.36 -17.69
C SER A 23 4.85 14.28 -16.62
N LEU A 24 6.04 13.73 -16.41
CA LEU A 24 6.27 12.81 -15.28
C LEU A 24 6.03 13.53 -13.94
N PRO A 25 5.58 12.82 -12.90
CA PRO A 25 5.27 13.41 -11.59
C PRO A 25 6.53 13.65 -10.74
N VAL A 26 7.53 14.28 -11.35
CA VAL A 26 8.82 14.61 -10.69
C VAL A 26 8.91 16.08 -10.31
N GLY A 27 7.87 16.86 -10.60
CA GLY A 27 7.84 18.30 -10.39
C GLY A 27 8.68 19.09 -11.38
N GLY A 28 8.61 20.42 -11.27
CA GLY A 28 9.38 21.35 -12.06
C GLY A 28 8.52 22.39 -12.79
N PRO A 29 9.11 23.50 -13.22
CA PRO A 29 8.39 24.54 -13.94
C PRO A 29 7.90 24.02 -15.31
N ARG A 30 6.74 24.47 -15.72
CA ARG A 30 6.09 24.07 -16.99
C ARG A 30 5.77 22.59 -17.07
N THR A 31 5.48 21.96 -15.93
CA THR A 31 5.06 20.56 -15.90
C THR A 31 3.59 20.44 -15.54
N HIS A 32 2.91 19.50 -16.17
CA HIS A 32 1.58 19.08 -15.79
C HIS A 32 1.50 17.56 -15.85
N SER A 33 1.55 16.93 -14.70
CA SER A 33 1.40 15.48 -14.59
C SER A 33 -0.06 15.10 -14.34
N VAL A 34 -0.53 14.09 -15.04
CA VAL A 34 -1.89 13.56 -14.86
C VAL A 34 -1.82 12.15 -14.30
N ILE A 35 -2.45 11.96 -13.15
CA ILE A 35 -2.45 10.70 -12.42
C ILE A 35 -3.89 10.23 -12.29
N THR A 36 -4.18 9.04 -12.78
CA THR A 36 -5.50 8.45 -12.72
C THR A 36 -5.53 7.21 -11.84
N ALA A 37 -6.64 6.97 -11.17
CA ALA A 37 -6.86 5.74 -10.43
C ALA A 37 -8.35 5.39 -10.39
N HIS A 38 -8.63 4.14 -10.12
CA HIS A 38 -10.00 3.65 -9.99
C HIS A 38 -10.74 4.27 -8.80
N ARG A 39 -12.06 4.29 -8.91
CA ARG A 39 -13.00 4.67 -7.87
C ARG A 39 -14.01 3.55 -7.64
N GLY A 40 -14.19 3.19 -6.35
CA GLY A 40 -15.21 2.20 -5.97
C GLY A 40 -14.82 0.76 -6.23
N LEU A 41 -13.53 0.43 -6.28
CA LEU A 41 -13.09 -0.96 -6.21
C LEU A 41 -13.39 -1.53 -4.82
N ALA A 42 -13.90 -2.76 -4.77
CA ALA A 42 -14.19 -3.43 -3.50
C ALA A 42 -12.91 -3.74 -2.70
N GLU A 43 -11.80 -3.96 -3.39
CA GLU A 43 -10.54 -4.44 -2.83
C GLU A 43 -9.56 -3.30 -2.47
N ALA A 44 -9.79 -2.09 -2.97
CA ALA A 44 -8.86 -0.97 -2.75
C ALA A 44 -9.56 0.39 -2.76
N THR A 45 -9.19 1.25 -1.81
CA THR A 45 -9.75 2.60 -1.68
C THR A 45 -9.35 3.50 -2.85
N MET A 46 -8.12 3.44 -3.33
CA MET A 46 -7.58 4.24 -4.43
C MET A 46 -8.12 5.70 -4.41
N PHE A 47 -8.76 6.17 -5.49
CA PHE A 47 -9.37 7.51 -5.57
C PHE A 47 -10.87 7.53 -5.24
N THR A 48 -11.37 6.57 -4.46
CA THR A 48 -12.79 6.50 -4.05
C THR A 48 -13.27 7.78 -3.40
N ASN A 49 -12.43 8.43 -2.59
CA ASN A 49 -12.78 9.64 -1.87
C ASN A 49 -12.38 10.95 -2.58
N LEU A 50 -11.93 10.91 -3.83
CA LEU A 50 -11.49 12.09 -4.56
C LEU A 50 -12.59 13.16 -4.71
N ASN A 51 -13.86 12.76 -4.67
CA ASN A 51 -15.00 13.67 -4.70
C ASN A 51 -15.18 14.51 -3.42
N LYS A 52 -14.45 14.18 -2.35
CA LYS A 52 -14.49 14.94 -1.08
C LYS A 52 -13.35 15.96 -0.99
N VAL A 53 -12.40 15.90 -1.91
CA VAL A 53 -11.27 16.81 -1.96
C VAL A 53 -11.73 18.15 -2.48
N GLY A 54 -11.37 19.23 -1.78
CA GLY A 54 -11.73 20.61 -2.09
C GLY A 54 -10.52 21.51 -2.33
N VAL A 55 -10.78 22.73 -2.77
CA VAL A 55 -9.74 23.75 -2.93
C VAL A 55 -9.10 24.07 -1.58
N GLY A 56 -7.76 24.10 -1.54
CA GLY A 56 -6.96 24.29 -0.33
C GLY A 56 -6.51 23.00 0.35
N ASP A 57 -7.10 21.85 0.00
CA ASP A 57 -6.60 20.56 0.46
C ASP A 57 -5.21 20.27 -0.13
N ARG A 58 -4.43 19.43 0.55
CA ARG A 58 -3.07 19.09 0.14
C ARG A 58 -2.88 17.61 0.00
N PHE A 59 -2.00 17.24 -0.91
CA PHE A 59 -1.47 15.88 -1.04
C PHE A 59 0.01 15.91 -1.39
N THR A 60 0.68 14.80 -1.16
CA THR A 60 2.10 14.64 -1.45
C THR A 60 2.34 13.56 -2.49
N ILE A 61 3.37 13.76 -3.31
CA ILE A 61 3.96 12.75 -4.18
C ILE A 61 5.38 12.53 -3.69
N GLU A 62 5.73 11.29 -3.42
CA GLU A 62 7.10 10.90 -3.08
C GLU A 62 7.74 10.27 -4.32
N VAL A 63 8.85 10.86 -4.74
CA VAL A 63 9.59 10.41 -5.92
C VAL A 63 11.09 10.57 -5.68
N MET A 64 11.87 9.52 -5.93
CA MET A 64 13.34 9.51 -5.75
C MET A 64 13.80 9.96 -4.35
N GLY A 65 12.98 9.74 -3.32
CA GLY A 65 13.26 10.15 -1.94
C GLY A 65 12.94 11.62 -1.62
N GLU A 66 12.40 12.36 -2.59
CA GLU A 66 11.89 13.71 -2.39
C GLU A 66 10.38 13.71 -2.19
N VAL A 67 9.91 14.60 -1.32
CA VAL A 67 8.48 14.82 -1.05
C VAL A 67 8.05 16.08 -1.74
N LEU A 68 7.11 15.94 -2.67
CA LEU A 68 6.53 17.03 -3.43
C LEU A 68 5.12 17.32 -2.90
N THR A 69 4.89 18.50 -2.31
CA THR A 69 3.57 18.90 -1.80
C THR A 69 2.83 19.71 -2.83
N TYR A 70 1.57 19.35 -3.07
CA TYR A 70 0.66 20.04 -3.98
C TYR A 70 -0.59 20.50 -3.21
N GLU A 71 -1.04 21.73 -3.48
CA GLU A 71 -2.28 22.30 -2.94
C GLU A 71 -3.33 22.39 -4.04
N VAL A 72 -4.51 21.88 -3.77
CA VAL A 72 -5.63 21.86 -4.71
C VAL A 72 -6.08 23.30 -5.02
N ARG A 73 -6.07 23.65 -6.30
CA ARG A 73 -6.52 24.93 -6.82
C ARG A 73 -7.89 24.86 -7.45
N GLU A 74 -8.25 23.69 -7.96
CA GLU A 74 -9.49 23.54 -8.70
C GLU A 74 -9.98 22.09 -8.66
N THR A 75 -11.31 21.94 -8.63
CA THR A 75 -11.99 20.66 -8.81
C THR A 75 -13.06 20.82 -9.89
N ARG A 76 -13.11 19.87 -10.85
CA ARG A 76 -14.07 19.89 -11.97
C ARG A 76 -14.64 18.50 -12.20
N VAL A 77 -15.84 18.49 -12.79
CA VAL A 77 -16.43 17.26 -13.38
C VAL A 77 -16.60 17.53 -14.87
N VAL A 78 -15.98 16.68 -15.69
CA VAL A 78 -15.94 16.86 -17.16
C VAL A 78 -16.32 15.56 -17.87
N SER A 79 -16.66 15.68 -19.16
CA SER A 79 -16.78 14.53 -20.06
C SER A 79 -15.40 13.88 -20.29
N PRO A 80 -15.33 12.55 -20.53
CA PRO A 80 -14.06 11.85 -20.77
C PRO A 80 -13.25 12.39 -21.96
N GLU A 81 -13.93 12.97 -22.95
CA GLU A 81 -13.33 13.53 -24.15
C GLU A 81 -12.74 14.94 -23.94
N ASP A 82 -13.06 15.60 -22.83
CA ASP A 82 -12.62 16.96 -22.55
C ASP A 82 -11.23 16.99 -21.90
N THR A 83 -10.21 17.01 -22.72
CA THR A 83 -8.80 17.02 -22.31
C THR A 83 -8.17 18.42 -22.19
N ARG A 84 -8.94 19.49 -22.43
CA ARG A 84 -8.44 20.87 -22.42
C ARG A 84 -7.81 21.27 -21.09
N PHE A 85 -8.27 20.69 -19.99
CA PHE A 85 -7.79 20.97 -18.63
C PHE A 85 -6.53 20.21 -18.24
N LEU A 86 -6.02 19.34 -19.13
CA LEU A 86 -4.82 18.53 -18.90
C LEU A 86 -3.58 19.13 -19.56
N GLN A 87 -3.73 20.28 -20.22
CA GLN A 87 -2.63 20.96 -20.90
C GLN A 87 -1.69 21.62 -19.90
N THR A 88 -0.41 21.69 -20.27
CA THR A 88 0.60 22.42 -19.51
C THR A 88 0.28 23.90 -19.49
N GLN A 89 0.47 24.54 -18.34
CA GLN A 89 0.31 25.99 -18.17
C GLN A 89 1.68 26.63 -17.93
N ASP A 90 1.83 27.87 -18.42
CA ASP A 90 3.11 28.58 -18.36
C ASP A 90 3.62 28.73 -16.92
N ASP A 91 4.88 28.35 -16.71
CA ASP A 91 5.67 28.46 -15.49
C ASP A 91 5.07 27.80 -14.22
N ARG A 92 4.01 27.00 -14.36
CA ARG A 92 3.38 26.29 -13.23
C ARG A 92 3.85 24.85 -13.17
N ASP A 93 3.92 24.33 -11.96
CA ASP A 93 4.12 22.92 -11.64
C ASP A 93 2.79 22.34 -11.15
N LEU A 94 2.13 21.60 -12.04
CA LEU A 94 0.77 21.11 -11.82
C LEU A 94 0.69 19.60 -11.78
N VAL A 95 -0.20 19.12 -10.93
CA VAL A 95 -0.66 17.72 -10.94
C VAL A 95 -2.17 17.70 -10.98
N THR A 96 -2.75 16.90 -11.87
CA THR A 96 -4.18 16.63 -11.89
C THR A 96 -4.44 15.17 -11.54
N LEU A 97 -5.23 14.95 -10.48
CA LEU A 97 -5.75 13.64 -10.11
C LEU A 97 -7.07 13.41 -10.83
N VAL A 98 -7.23 12.24 -11.45
CA VAL A 98 -8.39 11.91 -12.29
C VAL A 98 -9.04 10.62 -11.82
N THR A 99 -10.36 10.61 -11.72
CA THR A 99 -11.12 9.38 -11.48
C THR A 99 -12.50 9.42 -12.13
N CYS A 100 -13.16 8.27 -12.21
CA CYS A 100 -14.48 8.13 -12.80
C CYS A 100 -15.61 8.60 -11.87
N THR A 101 -16.69 9.13 -12.46
CA THR A 101 -17.92 9.51 -11.75
C THR A 101 -19.13 9.47 -12.71
N PRO A 102 -20.40 9.29 -12.25
CA PRO A 102 -20.79 8.77 -10.93
C PRO A 102 -20.31 7.34 -10.68
N LEU A 103 -20.26 6.94 -9.42
CA LEU A 103 -19.81 5.60 -9.05
C LEU A 103 -20.66 4.52 -9.73
N GLY A 104 -20.03 3.57 -10.39
CA GLY A 104 -20.68 2.47 -11.13
C GLY A 104 -21.21 2.84 -12.51
N ILE A 105 -21.45 4.14 -12.82
CA ILE A 105 -21.92 4.63 -14.13
C ILE A 105 -20.75 5.08 -14.99
N ASN A 106 -19.78 5.83 -14.40
CA ASN A 106 -18.49 6.20 -14.99
C ASN A 106 -18.56 7.07 -16.26
N THR A 107 -19.66 7.82 -16.46
CA THR A 107 -19.89 8.67 -17.63
C THR A 107 -19.05 9.93 -17.66
N HIS A 108 -18.55 10.36 -16.53
CA HIS A 108 -17.76 11.58 -16.37
C HIS A 108 -16.46 11.32 -15.65
N ARG A 109 -15.60 12.33 -15.55
CA ARG A 109 -14.35 12.33 -14.80
C ARG A 109 -14.34 13.45 -13.77
N ILE A 110 -13.91 13.14 -12.54
CA ILE A 110 -13.53 14.15 -11.56
C ILE A 110 -12.07 14.48 -11.82
N LEU A 111 -11.78 15.76 -11.98
CA LEU A 111 -10.44 16.33 -12.07
C LEU A 111 -10.18 17.16 -10.82
N VAL A 112 -9.09 16.86 -10.13
CA VAL A 112 -8.59 17.66 -9.01
C VAL A 112 -7.23 18.18 -9.40
N THR A 113 -7.15 19.45 -9.78
CA THR A 113 -5.91 20.09 -10.21
C THR A 113 -5.27 20.82 -9.04
N ALA A 114 -4.02 20.51 -8.78
CA ALA A 114 -3.23 21.06 -7.71
C ALA A 114 -1.91 21.64 -8.22
N GLU A 115 -1.41 22.63 -7.50
CA GLU A 115 -0.18 23.35 -7.80
C GLU A 115 0.85 23.10 -6.73
N ARG A 116 2.10 22.95 -7.13
CA ARG A 116 3.23 22.73 -6.25
C ARG A 116 3.40 23.85 -5.22
N ILE A 117 3.61 23.46 -3.96
CA ILE A 117 4.08 24.38 -2.91
C ILE A 117 5.59 24.28 -2.80
N THR A 118 6.27 25.41 -2.97
CA THR A 118 7.72 25.51 -2.79
C THR A 118 8.07 26.64 -1.82
N PRO A 119 8.92 26.39 -0.82
CA PRO A 119 9.52 25.08 -0.44
C PRO A 119 8.46 24.12 0.12
N THR A 120 8.73 22.79 0.01
CA THR A 120 7.89 21.77 0.64
C THR A 120 7.80 22.00 2.15
N PRO A 121 6.61 22.04 2.76
CA PRO A 121 6.45 22.20 4.19
C PRO A 121 7.15 21.06 4.97
N GLN A 122 7.85 21.40 6.04
CA GLN A 122 8.58 20.41 6.84
C GLN A 122 7.65 19.36 7.46
N SER A 123 6.43 19.76 7.85
CA SER A 123 5.39 18.86 8.35
C SER A 123 5.07 17.72 7.38
N ASP A 124 5.03 18.03 6.08
CA ASP A 124 4.67 17.08 5.04
C ASP A 124 5.83 16.10 4.76
N ILE A 125 7.07 16.60 4.84
CA ILE A 125 8.28 15.77 4.76
C ILE A 125 8.32 14.78 5.93
N ASP A 126 8.05 15.26 7.15
CA ASP A 126 8.09 14.43 8.35
C ASP A 126 6.94 13.40 8.34
N ALA A 127 5.75 13.79 7.88
CA ALA A 127 4.62 12.87 7.71
C ALA A 127 4.91 11.76 6.68
N ALA A 128 5.51 12.11 5.54
CA ALA A 128 5.91 11.13 4.53
C ALA A 128 6.96 10.16 5.05
N ARG A 129 7.99 10.66 5.75
CA ARG A 129 9.02 9.82 6.40
C ARG A 129 8.41 8.86 7.42
N GLN A 130 7.46 9.34 8.22
CA GLN A 130 6.79 8.50 9.21
C GLN A 130 5.92 7.43 8.55
N ALA A 131 5.23 7.75 7.46
CA ALA A 131 4.43 6.80 6.69
C ALA A 131 5.29 5.73 5.99
N SER A 132 6.51 6.06 5.58
CA SER A 132 7.43 5.13 4.92
C SER A 132 8.20 4.23 5.90
N GLN A 133 8.25 4.58 7.19
CA GLN A 133 8.87 3.73 8.20
C GLN A 133 7.97 2.52 8.49
N ILE A 134 8.34 1.38 7.95
CA ILE A 134 7.79 0.10 8.41
C ILE A 134 8.24 -0.07 9.85
N GLY A 135 7.33 0.13 10.80
CA GLY A 135 7.64 -0.01 12.22
C GLY A 135 8.29 -1.36 12.50
N PHE A 136 9.43 -1.36 13.19
CA PHE A 136 10.10 -2.60 13.57
C PHE A 136 9.09 -3.51 14.32
N PRO A 137 8.93 -4.79 13.91
CA PRO A 137 7.88 -5.64 14.45
C PRO A 137 8.25 -6.14 15.87
N TRP A 138 8.18 -5.26 16.86
CA TRP A 138 8.48 -5.57 18.26
C TRP A 138 7.71 -6.79 18.78
N TRP A 139 6.49 -7.01 18.26
CA TRP A 139 5.71 -8.20 18.58
C TRP A 139 6.44 -9.50 18.21
N ALA A 140 7.17 -9.52 17.08
CA ALA A 140 7.94 -10.69 16.66
C ALA A 140 9.12 -10.96 17.61
N VAL A 141 9.75 -9.91 18.13
CA VAL A 141 10.81 -10.05 19.14
C VAL A 141 10.25 -10.59 20.45
N ILE A 142 9.10 -10.08 20.90
CA ILE A 142 8.43 -10.57 22.12
C ILE A 142 8.07 -12.04 21.96
N PHE A 143 7.50 -12.44 20.81
CA PHE A 143 7.21 -13.85 20.53
C PHE A 143 8.46 -14.72 20.50
N ALA A 144 9.54 -14.26 19.85
CA ALA A 144 10.80 -15.01 19.78
C ALA A 144 11.42 -15.20 21.16
N VAL A 145 11.43 -14.17 22.01
CA VAL A 145 11.91 -14.25 23.39
C VAL A 145 11.03 -15.18 24.23
N GLY A 146 9.70 -15.03 24.16
CA GLY A 146 8.76 -15.88 24.88
C GLY A 146 8.91 -17.36 24.47
N PHE A 147 9.01 -17.63 23.17
CA PHE A 147 9.23 -18.99 22.67
C PHE A 147 10.57 -19.58 23.16
N SER A 148 11.63 -18.76 23.18
CA SER A 148 12.94 -19.19 23.66
C SER A 148 12.92 -19.52 25.15
N VAL A 149 12.23 -18.72 25.95
CA VAL A 149 12.06 -18.99 27.40
C VAL A 149 11.29 -20.28 27.63
N ILE A 150 10.20 -20.50 26.90
CA ILE A 150 9.39 -21.73 26.99
C ILE A 150 10.21 -22.94 26.56
N ALA A 151 10.95 -22.86 25.45
CA ALA A 151 11.80 -23.93 24.97
C ALA A 151 12.90 -24.30 25.98
N LEU A 152 13.55 -23.28 26.57
CA LEU A 152 14.54 -23.44 27.63
C LEU A 152 13.92 -24.09 28.89
N PHE A 153 12.72 -23.67 29.26
CA PHE A 153 12.00 -24.25 30.41
C PHE A 153 11.72 -25.73 30.16
N PHE A 154 11.20 -26.12 29.00
CA PHE A 154 10.96 -27.52 28.67
C PHE A 154 12.27 -28.32 28.57
N TRP A 155 13.32 -27.75 28.01
CA TRP A 155 14.62 -28.41 27.94
C TRP A 155 15.21 -28.65 29.33
N ARG A 156 15.13 -27.64 30.22
CA ARG A 156 15.63 -27.75 31.62
C ARG A 156 14.74 -28.65 32.49
N SER A 157 13.42 -28.67 32.26
CA SER A 157 12.46 -29.47 33.02
C SER A 157 12.53 -30.96 32.68
N GLY A 158 13.41 -31.34 31.73
CA GLY A 158 13.64 -32.73 31.32
C GLY A 158 12.32 -33.44 31.00
N TYR A 159 11.86 -33.35 29.75
CA TYR A 159 10.86 -34.28 29.27
C TYR A 159 11.52 -35.65 29.21
N MET A 160 11.55 -36.36 30.38
CA MET A 160 11.85 -37.79 30.40
C MET A 160 10.73 -38.50 29.67
N ILE A 161 10.98 -38.88 28.45
CA ILE A 161 10.17 -39.89 27.76
C ILE A 161 10.30 -41.15 28.63
N PRO A 162 9.21 -41.65 29.25
CA PRO A 162 9.32 -42.87 30.04
C PRO A 162 9.82 -43.99 29.13
N PRO A 163 10.80 -44.79 29.59
CA PRO A 163 11.31 -45.89 28.78
C PRO A 163 10.14 -46.87 28.48
N LYS A 164 9.98 -47.23 27.21
CA LYS A 164 9.03 -48.28 26.82
C LYS A 164 9.33 -49.51 27.64
N LYS A 165 8.36 -49.98 28.46
CA LYS A 165 8.41 -51.29 29.10
C LYS A 165 8.63 -52.30 27.98
N LYS A 166 9.76 -53.05 28.04
CA LYS A 166 9.91 -54.31 27.29
C LYS A 166 8.82 -55.23 27.83
N GLU A 167 7.94 -55.67 26.95
CA GLU A 167 7.17 -56.90 27.16
C GLU A 167 8.20 -58.04 27.20
N GLU A 168 8.40 -58.63 28.39
CA GLU A 168 9.10 -59.86 28.56
C GLU A 168 8.19 -60.95 27.98
N ASP A 169 8.70 -61.62 26.95
CA ASP A 169 8.20 -62.85 26.38
C ASP A 169 8.12 -63.91 27.47
N ILE A 170 6.93 -64.31 27.86
CA ILE A 170 6.69 -65.50 28.63
C ILE A 170 6.59 -66.67 27.62
N GLU A 171 7.73 -67.13 27.18
CA GLU A 171 7.90 -68.50 26.71
C GLU A 171 8.34 -69.37 27.89
N GLY A 172 7.60 -70.31 28.20
CA GLY A 172 7.93 -71.31 29.25
C GLY A 172 6.74 -72.12 29.58
N GLU A 173 6.73 -73.14 28.89
CA GLU A 173 6.87 -74.57 29.35
C GLU A 173 5.53 -75.27 29.48
N ALA A 174 5.17 -75.95 28.42
CA ALA A 174 4.27 -77.10 28.49
C ALA A 174 5.12 -78.31 28.23
N ASP A 175 5.59 -78.93 29.26
CA ASP A 175 6.08 -80.28 29.20
C ASP A 175 5.16 -81.22 29.97
N GLY A 176 4.74 -82.24 29.28
CA GLY A 176 4.56 -83.60 29.54
C GLY A 176 3.71 -84.06 30.78
N ASP A 177 2.70 -84.81 30.56
CA ASP A 177 2.73 -86.29 30.82
C ASP A 177 1.34 -86.89 30.56
N GLU A 178 1.40 -87.81 29.75
CA GLU A 178 0.87 -89.16 29.70
C GLU A 178 -0.13 -89.58 30.83
N LEU A 179 -1.22 -90.07 30.47
CA LEU A 179 -1.84 -91.40 30.57
C LEU A 179 -3.31 -91.41 30.22
#